data_33ba2c64c746962a95fece95a01eeee3
#
_entry.id   33ba2c64c746962a95fece95a01eeee3
#
_cell.length_a   1.000
_cell.length_b   1.000
_cell.length_c   1.000
_cell.angle_alpha   90.00
_cell.angle_beta   90.00
_cell.angle_gamma   90.00
#
_symmetry.space_group_name_H-M   'P 1'
#
loop_
_entity.id
_entity.type
_entity.pdbx_description
1 polymer ?
#
loop_
_entity_poly.entity_id
_entity_poly.type
_entity_poly.pdbx_seq_one_letter_code
_entity_poly.pdbx_strand_id
1 'polypeptide(L)'
;DLGCGPGNSTALLKQRWPSAQIAGVDNSPAMLEQARQALPDCHFVEADIRHYKPDQPLSLIYANASLQWIPDHYHLLPHLVSLLQLNGVLAVQMPDNWLEPTHALMREVAWEQGYPDRGREPLPGIHAYYDILTEAGCDVDIWRTTYFHQMSSHQAIIDWVSATGLRPWLQDLSESEQKNYLKRYLELLEEQYPLQENGQILLAFPRLFMVAQ
;
A
#
# COMPACT_ATOMS: atom_id res chain seq x y z
N ASP A 1 10.59 0.67 -9.94
CA ASP A 1 9.44 0.12 -9.20
C ASP A 1 9.81 0.03 -7.73
N LEU A 2 9.25 0.91 -6.89
CA LEU A 2 9.56 1.00 -5.47
C LEU A 2 8.57 0.17 -4.63
N GLY A 3 9.10 -0.75 -3.80
CA GLY A 3 8.34 -1.77 -3.12
C GLY A 3 7.78 -2.78 -4.12
N CYS A 4 8.66 -3.28 -4.99
CA CYS A 4 8.28 -4.14 -6.12
C CYS A 4 7.74 -5.51 -5.69
N GLY A 5 7.96 -5.92 -4.43
CA GLY A 5 7.55 -7.23 -3.95
C GLY A 5 8.09 -8.35 -4.83
N PRO A 6 7.27 -9.35 -5.19
CA PRO A 6 7.67 -10.46 -6.06
C PRO A 6 7.72 -10.10 -7.56
N GLY A 7 7.64 -8.80 -7.91
CA GLY A 7 7.80 -8.30 -9.27
C GLY A 7 6.52 -8.15 -10.10
N ASN A 8 5.33 -8.24 -9.50
CA ASN A 8 4.06 -8.19 -10.23
C ASN A 8 3.88 -6.86 -11.00
N SER A 9 4.11 -5.73 -10.35
CA SER A 9 4.06 -4.40 -10.98
C SER A 9 5.23 -4.19 -11.95
N THR A 10 6.42 -4.67 -11.60
CA THR A 10 7.60 -4.64 -12.48
C THR A 10 7.33 -5.35 -13.81
N ALA A 11 6.63 -6.50 -13.78
CA ALA A 11 6.22 -7.22 -15.00
C ALA A 11 5.32 -6.38 -15.91
N LEU A 12 4.35 -5.67 -15.34
CA LEU A 12 3.47 -4.78 -16.08
C LEU A 12 4.23 -3.59 -16.69
N LEU A 13 5.17 -3.02 -15.96
CA LEU A 13 6.05 -1.98 -16.48
C LEU A 13 6.90 -2.49 -17.65
N LYS A 14 7.46 -3.70 -17.52
CA LYS A 14 8.25 -4.33 -18.59
C LYS A 14 7.40 -4.64 -19.82
N GLN A 15 6.18 -5.10 -19.63
CA GLN A 15 5.24 -5.32 -20.72
C GLN A 15 4.88 -4.01 -21.43
N ARG A 16 4.67 -2.93 -20.68
CA ARG A 16 4.30 -1.60 -21.22
C ARG A 16 5.45 -0.93 -21.96
N TRP A 17 6.68 -1.08 -21.45
CA TRP A 17 7.91 -0.49 -22.00
C TRP A 17 9.00 -1.56 -22.16
N PRO A 18 8.92 -2.42 -23.18
CA PRO A 18 9.84 -3.56 -23.35
C PRO A 18 11.32 -3.18 -23.47
N SER A 19 11.60 -1.99 -24.02
CA SER A 19 12.97 -1.47 -24.17
C SER A 19 13.53 -0.73 -22.97
N ALA A 20 12.70 -0.44 -21.95
CA ALA A 20 13.13 0.27 -20.77
C ALA A 20 14.04 -0.61 -19.89
N GLN A 21 15.05 0.04 -19.28
CA GLN A 21 15.79 -0.54 -18.17
C GLN A 21 14.96 -0.34 -16.90
N ILE A 22 14.55 -1.43 -16.28
CA ILE A 22 13.68 -1.39 -15.11
C ILE A 22 14.42 -1.98 -13.92
N ALA A 23 14.45 -1.21 -12.83
CA ALA A 23 14.92 -1.67 -11.54
C ALA A 23 13.73 -1.82 -10.58
N GLY A 24 13.61 -2.97 -9.91
CA GLY A 24 12.73 -3.18 -8.78
C GLY A 24 13.48 -3.01 -7.48
N VAL A 25 12.91 -2.28 -6.53
CA VAL A 25 13.50 -2.05 -5.19
C VAL A 25 12.55 -2.58 -4.14
N ASP A 26 13.05 -3.38 -3.23
CA ASP A 26 12.29 -3.88 -2.06
C ASP A 26 13.27 -4.14 -0.91
N ASN A 27 12.78 -4.14 0.33
CA ASN A 27 13.59 -4.45 1.51
C ASN A 27 13.47 -5.92 1.96
N SER A 28 12.70 -6.73 1.24
CA SER A 28 12.49 -8.15 1.54
C SER A 28 13.31 -9.05 0.62
N PRO A 29 14.40 -9.70 1.11
CA PRO A 29 15.19 -10.63 0.30
C PRO A 29 14.34 -11.74 -0.33
N ALA A 30 13.35 -12.26 0.42
CA ALA A 30 12.48 -13.33 -0.05
C ALA A 30 11.57 -12.89 -1.23
N MET A 31 11.11 -11.64 -1.22
CA MET A 31 10.34 -11.08 -2.33
C MET A 31 11.22 -10.85 -3.56
N LEU A 32 12.42 -10.31 -3.35
CA LEU A 32 13.38 -10.08 -4.44
C LEU A 32 13.84 -11.37 -5.09
N GLU A 33 13.99 -12.46 -4.32
CA GLU A 33 14.33 -13.77 -4.88
C GLU A 33 13.24 -14.27 -5.84
N GLN A 34 11.97 -14.13 -5.47
CA GLN A 34 10.84 -14.46 -6.35
C GLN A 34 10.81 -13.56 -7.59
N ALA A 35 11.06 -12.25 -7.40
CA ALA A 35 11.11 -11.30 -8.50
C ALA A 35 12.21 -11.63 -9.52
N ARG A 36 13.41 -11.98 -9.06
CA ARG A 36 14.54 -12.39 -9.93
C ARG A 36 14.24 -13.66 -10.72
N GLN A 37 13.54 -14.62 -10.09
CA GLN A 37 13.12 -15.86 -10.76
C GLN A 37 12.05 -15.57 -11.83
N ALA A 38 11.10 -14.68 -11.54
CA ALA A 38 10.01 -14.34 -12.45
C ALA A 38 10.46 -13.44 -13.62
N LEU A 39 11.43 -12.54 -13.38
CA LEU A 39 11.86 -11.49 -14.32
C LEU A 39 13.39 -11.41 -14.37
N PRO A 40 14.08 -12.43 -14.95
CA PRO A 40 15.54 -12.49 -14.96
C PRO A 40 16.21 -11.33 -15.74
N ASP A 41 15.49 -10.69 -16.64
CA ASP A 41 15.97 -9.55 -17.43
C ASP A 41 15.80 -8.18 -16.74
N CYS A 42 15.23 -8.16 -15.53
CA CYS A 42 15.10 -6.95 -14.74
C CYS A 42 16.14 -6.90 -13.62
N HIS A 43 16.51 -5.69 -13.23
CA HIS A 43 17.44 -5.49 -12.12
C HIS A 43 16.67 -5.37 -10.80
N PHE A 44 17.11 -6.09 -9.74
CA PHE A 44 16.45 -6.05 -8.44
C PHE A 44 17.44 -5.71 -7.33
N VAL A 45 17.12 -4.65 -6.58
CA VAL A 45 17.96 -4.06 -5.54
C VAL A 45 17.31 -4.24 -4.18
N GLU A 46 18.05 -4.79 -3.22
CA GLU A 46 17.63 -4.80 -1.83
C GLU A 46 18.00 -3.45 -1.21
N ALA A 47 16.99 -2.64 -0.90
CA ALA A 47 17.18 -1.35 -0.28
C ALA A 47 15.91 -0.85 0.44
N ASP A 48 16.14 0.01 1.42
CA ASP A 48 15.08 0.82 2.01
C ASP A 48 14.79 2.03 1.08
N ILE A 49 13.54 2.16 0.67
CA ILE A 49 13.08 3.24 -0.22
C ILE A 49 13.46 4.63 0.31
N ARG A 50 13.46 4.82 1.64
CA ARG A 50 13.82 6.09 2.30
C ARG A 50 15.25 6.54 2.01
N HIS A 51 16.13 5.60 1.69
CA HIS A 51 17.55 5.83 1.51
C HIS A 51 18.06 5.39 0.14
N TYR A 52 17.15 4.91 -0.71
CA TYR A 52 17.50 4.45 -2.05
C TYR A 52 18.10 5.60 -2.88
N LYS A 53 19.20 5.29 -3.56
CA LYS A 53 19.89 6.20 -4.48
C LYS A 53 20.25 5.42 -5.73
N PRO A 54 19.63 5.71 -6.87
CA PRO A 54 20.01 5.12 -8.16
C PRO A 54 21.36 5.70 -8.64
N ASP A 55 22.06 4.96 -9.46
CA ASP A 55 23.33 5.41 -10.06
C ASP A 55 23.14 6.58 -11.04
N GLN A 56 21.95 6.74 -11.58
CA GLN A 56 21.57 7.81 -12.52
C GLN A 56 20.15 8.30 -12.26
N PRO A 57 19.86 9.57 -12.57
CA PRO A 57 18.50 10.09 -12.47
C PRO A 57 17.49 9.27 -13.27
N LEU A 58 16.30 9.11 -12.71
CA LEU A 58 15.25 8.22 -13.23
C LEU A 58 14.24 8.99 -14.09
N SER A 59 13.82 8.41 -15.21
CA SER A 59 12.73 8.94 -16.03
C SER A 59 11.35 8.66 -15.44
N LEU A 60 11.22 7.58 -14.67
CA LEU A 60 9.97 7.21 -13.99
C LEU A 60 10.31 6.56 -12.65
N ILE A 61 9.66 7.03 -11.62
CA ILE A 61 9.51 6.32 -10.34
C ILE A 61 8.07 5.85 -10.24
N TYR A 62 7.88 4.56 -10.09
CA TYR A 62 6.58 3.94 -9.92
C TYR A 62 6.50 3.27 -8.54
N ALA A 63 5.41 3.52 -7.81
CA ALA A 63 5.18 2.91 -6.51
C ALA A 63 3.70 2.50 -6.38
N ASN A 64 3.45 1.20 -6.26
CA ASN A 64 2.10 0.67 -6.18
C ASN A 64 1.89 -0.13 -4.90
N ALA A 65 1.02 0.36 -4.03
CA ALA A 65 0.67 -0.24 -2.74
C ALA A 65 1.90 -0.55 -1.85
N SER A 66 2.88 0.34 -1.85
CA SER A 66 4.12 0.23 -1.08
C SER A 66 4.36 1.40 -0.13
N LEU A 67 4.19 2.65 -0.58
CA LEU A 67 4.56 3.81 0.22
C LEU A 67 3.69 4.00 1.47
N GLN A 68 2.47 3.48 1.51
CA GLN A 68 1.61 3.56 2.69
C GLN A 68 2.23 2.90 3.95
N TRP A 69 3.26 2.08 3.79
CA TRP A 69 3.97 1.44 4.89
C TRP A 69 5.18 2.23 5.40
N ILE A 70 5.51 3.31 4.72
CA ILE A 70 6.65 4.16 5.04
C ILE A 70 6.12 5.39 5.78
N PRO A 71 6.63 5.72 6.97
CA PRO A 71 6.26 6.94 7.66
C PRO A 71 6.86 8.17 7.01
N ASP A 72 6.38 9.36 7.42
CA ASP A 72 6.99 10.65 7.08
C ASP A 72 7.07 10.94 5.56
N HIS A 73 5.91 10.97 4.94
CA HIS A 73 5.79 11.33 3.52
C HIS A 73 6.25 12.77 3.21
N TYR A 74 6.29 13.65 4.22
CA TYR A 74 6.80 15.01 4.07
C TYR A 74 8.28 15.07 3.66
N HIS A 75 9.09 14.12 4.10
CA HIS A 75 10.48 13.97 3.67
C HIS A 75 10.64 12.97 2.53
N LEU A 76 9.83 11.91 2.51
CA LEU A 76 9.92 10.84 1.51
C LEU A 76 9.65 11.35 0.09
N LEU A 77 8.54 12.07 -0.13
CA LEU A 77 8.16 12.47 -1.50
C LEU A 77 9.15 13.48 -2.12
N PRO A 78 9.61 14.54 -1.44
CA PRO A 78 10.67 15.38 -1.98
C PRO A 78 11.97 14.61 -2.27
N HIS A 79 12.34 13.65 -1.42
CA HIS A 79 13.47 12.76 -1.71
C HIS A 79 13.26 12.01 -3.03
N LEU A 80 12.10 11.34 -3.22
CA LEU A 80 11.80 10.60 -4.45
C LEU A 80 11.81 11.51 -5.69
N VAL A 81 11.24 12.72 -5.59
CA VAL A 81 11.27 13.70 -6.67
C VAL A 81 12.72 14.08 -7.02
N SER A 82 13.60 14.23 -6.03
CA SER A 82 15.02 14.57 -6.27
C SER A 82 15.81 13.49 -7.02
N LEU A 83 15.29 12.26 -7.09
CA LEU A 83 15.90 11.17 -7.86
C LEU A 83 15.50 11.17 -9.34
N LEU A 84 14.53 12.00 -9.73
CA LEU A 84 14.06 12.11 -11.10
C LEU A 84 15.03 12.95 -11.96
N GLN A 85 15.12 12.59 -13.22
CA GLN A 85 15.70 13.46 -14.24
C GLN A 85 14.75 14.63 -14.56
N LEU A 86 15.25 15.61 -15.31
CA LEU A 86 14.40 16.69 -15.82
C LEU A 86 13.23 16.09 -16.64
N ASN A 87 12.01 16.52 -16.34
CA ASN A 87 10.75 15.99 -16.88
C ASN A 87 10.51 14.50 -16.54
N GLY A 88 11.17 13.98 -15.51
CA GLY A 88 10.87 12.65 -14.96
C GLY A 88 9.53 12.65 -14.22
N VAL A 89 8.94 11.48 -14.05
CA VAL A 89 7.61 11.32 -13.47
C VAL A 89 7.65 10.47 -12.21
N LEU A 90 7.00 10.93 -11.16
CA LEU A 90 6.65 10.12 -9.99
C LEU A 90 5.20 9.69 -10.11
N ALA A 91 4.94 8.39 -10.20
CA ALA A 91 3.59 7.81 -10.27
C ALA A 91 3.35 6.89 -9.06
N VAL A 92 2.42 7.26 -8.21
CA VAL A 92 2.13 6.57 -6.94
C VAL A 92 0.68 6.15 -6.87
N GLN A 93 0.45 4.92 -6.43
CA GLN A 93 -0.85 4.45 -6.00
C GLN A 93 -0.75 3.88 -4.58
N MET A 94 -1.69 4.24 -3.71
CA MET A 94 -1.77 3.73 -2.34
C MET A 94 -3.20 3.41 -1.94
N PRO A 95 -3.45 2.35 -1.14
CA PRO A 95 -4.70 2.21 -0.41
C PRO A 95 -4.89 3.39 0.55
N ASP A 96 -6.05 4.06 0.45
CA ASP A 96 -6.43 5.18 1.32
C ASP A 96 -7.61 4.78 2.22
N ASN A 97 -7.41 3.69 2.92
CA ASN A 97 -8.44 2.95 3.63
C ASN A 97 -8.30 3.00 5.17
N TRP A 98 -7.50 3.92 5.69
CA TRP A 98 -7.27 4.03 7.13
C TRP A 98 -8.54 4.36 7.92
N LEU A 99 -9.45 5.16 7.33
CA LEU A 99 -10.76 5.51 7.90
C LEU A 99 -11.86 4.52 7.52
N GLU A 100 -11.61 3.61 6.59
CA GLU A 100 -12.61 2.62 6.22
C GLU A 100 -12.94 1.69 7.40
N PRO A 101 -14.20 1.23 7.51
CA PRO A 101 -14.64 0.44 8.66
C PRO A 101 -13.73 -0.76 8.93
N THR A 102 -13.28 -1.50 7.91
CA THR A 102 -12.34 -2.61 8.09
C THR A 102 -11.12 -2.24 8.93
N HIS A 103 -10.51 -1.08 8.68
CA HIS A 103 -9.29 -0.67 9.40
C HIS A 103 -9.62 0.07 10.72
N ALA A 104 -10.73 0.81 10.76
CA ALA A 104 -11.19 1.45 11.98
C ALA A 104 -11.54 0.40 13.06
N LEU A 105 -12.25 -0.65 12.67
CA LEU A 105 -12.64 -1.74 13.56
C LEU A 105 -11.45 -2.56 14.07
N MET A 106 -10.38 -2.70 13.31
CA MET A 106 -9.13 -3.31 13.82
C MET A 106 -8.58 -2.54 15.04
N ARG A 107 -8.56 -1.21 14.95
CA ARG A 107 -8.10 -0.35 16.04
C ARG A 107 -9.06 -0.39 17.24
N GLU A 108 -10.35 -0.42 16.97
CA GLU A 108 -11.40 -0.51 17.99
C GLU A 108 -11.26 -1.79 18.81
N VAL A 109 -11.14 -2.95 18.17
CA VAL A 109 -10.96 -4.24 18.84
C VAL A 109 -9.66 -4.25 19.65
N ALA A 110 -8.56 -3.71 19.11
CA ALA A 110 -7.31 -3.62 19.84
C ALA A 110 -7.47 -2.75 21.11
N TRP A 111 -8.13 -1.61 20.98
CA TRP A 111 -8.40 -0.72 22.11
C TRP A 111 -9.30 -1.38 23.16
N GLU A 112 -10.42 -2.03 22.76
CA GLU A 112 -11.33 -2.75 23.66
C GLU A 112 -10.63 -3.86 24.46
N GLN A 113 -9.66 -4.54 23.85
CA GLN A 113 -8.94 -5.66 24.46
C GLN A 113 -7.62 -5.24 25.13
N GLY A 114 -7.31 -3.94 25.14
CA GLY A 114 -6.10 -3.40 25.80
C GLY A 114 -4.81 -3.69 25.05
N TYR A 115 -4.87 -3.97 23.73
CA TYR A 115 -3.69 -4.16 22.91
C TYR A 115 -3.16 -2.81 22.36
N PRO A 116 -1.85 -2.69 22.14
CA PRO A 116 -1.26 -1.49 21.54
C PRO A 116 -1.75 -1.31 20.08
N ASP A 117 -1.81 -0.06 19.63
CA ASP A 117 -2.03 0.23 18.22
C ASP A 117 -0.86 -0.29 17.39
N ARG A 118 -1.14 -1.20 16.46
CA ARG A 118 -0.21 -1.83 15.53
C ARG A 118 -0.50 -1.45 14.09
N GLY A 119 -1.47 -0.58 13.87
CA GLY A 119 -1.80 -0.08 12.54
C GLY A 119 -0.68 0.76 11.94
N ARG A 120 -0.71 0.90 10.63
CA ARG A 120 0.12 1.90 9.96
C ARG A 120 -0.32 3.31 10.36
N GLU A 121 0.56 4.27 10.21
CA GLU A 121 0.18 5.68 10.36
C GLU A 121 -0.86 6.10 9.30
N PRO A 122 -1.76 7.05 9.64
CA PRO A 122 -2.64 7.65 8.66
C PRO A 122 -1.82 8.36 7.59
N LEU A 123 -2.28 8.28 6.34
CA LEU A 123 -1.68 9.03 5.25
C LEU A 123 -1.95 10.53 5.42
N PRO A 124 -1.07 11.42 4.97
CA PRO A 124 -1.39 12.82 4.80
C PRO A 124 -2.66 13.02 3.97
N GLY A 125 -3.38 14.11 4.22
CA GLY A 125 -4.54 14.46 3.39
C GLY A 125 -4.13 14.85 1.96
N ILE A 126 -5.09 14.80 1.03
CA ILE A 126 -4.86 15.13 -0.40
C ILE A 126 -4.21 16.51 -0.57
N HIS A 127 -4.68 17.52 0.17
CA HIS A 127 -4.11 18.87 0.13
C HIS A 127 -2.63 18.90 0.53
N ALA A 128 -2.26 18.16 1.60
CA ALA A 128 -0.87 18.07 2.02
C ALA A 128 0.01 17.40 0.95
N TYR A 129 -0.47 16.35 0.29
CA TYR A 129 0.26 15.73 -0.82
C TYR A 129 0.45 16.70 -1.99
N TYR A 130 -0.58 17.47 -2.33
CA TYR A 130 -0.49 18.50 -3.36
C TYR A 130 0.59 19.54 -3.02
N ASP A 131 0.54 20.07 -1.79
CA ASP A 131 1.51 21.08 -1.33
C ASP A 131 2.95 20.53 -1.33
N ILE A 132 3.17 19.33 -0.78
CA ILE A 132 4.50 18.68 -0.76
C ILE A 132 5.10 18.55 -2.17
N LEU A 133 4.30 18.11 -3.14
CA LEU A 133 4.79 17.85 -4.49
C LEU A 133 4.95 19.14 -5.31
N THR A 134 4.07 20.12 -5.13
CA THR A 134 4.21 21.44 -5.79
C THR A 134 5.39 22.24 -5.22
N GLU A 135 5.64 22.18 -3.90
CA GLU A 135 6.83 22.76 -3.29
C GLU A 135 8.13 22.08 -3.78
N ALA A 136 8.05 20.78 -4.13
CA ALA A 136 9.16 20.06 -4.77
C ALA A 136 9.35 20.43 -6.26
N GLY A 137 8.51 21.32 -6.83
CA GLY A 137 8.62 21.84 -8.18
C GLY A 137 7.89 21.04 -9.26
N CYS A 138 6.93 20.21 -8.87
CA CYS A 138 6.17 19.36 -9.80
C CYS A 138 4.82 19.98 -10.19
N ASP A 139 4.40 19.71 -11.42
CA ASP A 139 2.98 19.70 -11.80
C ASP A 139 2.34 18.42 -11.28
N VAL A 140 1.15 18.54 -10.66
CA VAL A 140 0.58 17.44 -9.87
C VAL A 140 -0.85 17.13 -10.29
N ASP A 141 -1.12 15.86 -10.62
CA ASP A 141 -2.45 15.31 -10.78
C ASP A 141 -2.71 14.30 -9.65
N ILE A 142 -3.78 14.52 -8.88
CA ILE A 142 -4.16 13.68 -7.74
C ILE A 142 -5.64 13.33 -7.85
N TRP A 143 -5.94 12.03 -7.74
CA TRP A 143 -7.33 11.59 -7.68
C TRP A 143 -7.52 10.40 -6.74
N ARG A 144 -8.76 10.18 -6.34
CA ARG A 144 -9.18 9.02 -5.54
C ARG A 144 -10.20 8.21 -6.32
N THR A 145 -10.03 6.88 -6.30
CA THR A 145 -11.00 5.93 -6.84
C THR A 145 -11.41 4.95 -5.75
N THR A 146 -12.71 4.80 -5.53
CA THR A 146 -13.22 3.77 -4.62
C THR A 146 -13.70 2.58 -5.44
N TYR A 147 -13.07 1.43 -5.21
CA TYR A 147 -13.51 0.14 -5.74
C TYR A 147 -14.48 -0.49 -4.74
N PHE A 148 -15.50 -1.17 -5.24
CA PHE A 148 -16.43 -1.93 -4.41
C PHE A 148 -16.23 -3.42 -4.72
N HIS A 149 -15.61 -4.15 -3.78
CA HIS A 149 -15.39 -5.57 -3.93
C HIS A 149 -16.60 -6.33 -3.38
N GLN A 150 -17.09 -7.29 -4.17
CA GLN A 150 -18.16 -8.19 -3.76
C GLN A 150 -17.56 -9.30 -2.89
N MET A 151 -17.96 -9.35 -1.63
CA MET A 151 -17.51 -10.33 -0.66
C MET A 151 -18.65 -11.30 -0.36
N SER A 152 -18.36 -12.60 -0.33
CA SER A 152 -19.37 -13.64 -0.11
C SER A 152 -19.84 -13.74 1.35
N SER A 153 -19.07 -13.20 2.29
CA SER A 153 -19.36 -13.21 3.73
C SER A 153 -18.46 -12.23 4.47
N HIS A 154 -18.78 -11.94 5.73
CA HIS A 154 -17.91 -11.17 6.63
C HIS A 154 -16.59 -11.90 6.90
N GLN A 155 -16.61 -13.24 6.96
CA GLN A 155 -15.38 -14.02 7.06
C GLN A 155 -14.47 -13.81 5.84
N ALA A 156 -15.02 -13.70 4.64
CA ALA A 156 -14.22 -13.41 3.44
C ALA A 156 -13.53 -12.05 3.51
N ILE A 157 -14.10 -11.06 4.22
CA ILE A 157 -13.41 -9.79 4.50
C ILE A 157 -12.18 -10.03 5.40
N ILE A 158 -12.34 -10.82 6.47
CA ILE A 158 -11.24 -11.18 7.37
C ILE A 158 -10.13 -11.88 6.59
N ASP A 159 -10.49 -12.88 5.79
CA ASP A 159 -9.52 -13.65 5.00
C ASP A 159 -8.74 -12.75 4.04
N TRP A 160 -9.41 -11.78 3.42
CA TRP A 160 -8.76 -10.83 2.52
C TRP A 160 -7.77 -9.89 3.22
N VAL A 161 -8.14 -9.32 4.37
CA VAL A 161 -7.26 -8.39 5.10
C VAL A 161 -6.17 -9.11 5.92
N SER A 162 -6.29 -10.43 6.11
CA SER A 162 -5.39 -11.22 6.96
C SER A 162 -3.93 -11.20 6.46
N ALA A 163 -3.73 -11.20 5.16
CA ALA A 163 -2.39 -11.17 4.57
C ALA A 163 -1.71 -9.78 4.63
N THR A 164 -2.48 -8.73 4.94
CA THR A 164 -2.03 -7.33 4.87
C THR A 164 -2.34 -6.56 6.15
N GLY A 165 -3.45 -5.84 6.18
CA GLY A 165 -3.81 -4.89 7.24
C GLY A 165 -4.01 -5.52 8.62
N LEU A 166 -4.46 -6.77 8.68
CA LEU A 166 -4.73 -7.46 9.94
C LEU A 166 -3.48 -8.14 10.54
N ARG A 167 -2.49 -8.48 9.70
CA ARG A 167 -1.28 -9.17 10.13
C ARG A 167 -0.54 -8.49 11.30
N PRO A 168 -0.30 -7.16 11.30
CA PRO A 168 0.40 -6.49 12.41
C PRO A 168 -0.30 -6.64 13.76
N TRP A 169 -1.63 -6.77 13.76
CA TRP A 169 -2.43 -6.89 14.97
C TRP A 169 -2.36 -8.29 15.60
N LEU A 170 -2.16 -9.32 14.80
CA LEU A 170 -2.22 -10.72 15.23
C LEU A 170 -0.85 -11.34 15.52
N GLN A 171 0.22 -10.84 14.93
CA GLN A 171 1.53 -11.52 14.92
C GLN A 171 2.15 -11.76 16.32
N ASP A 172 1.84 -10.89 17.31
CA ASP A 172 2.39 -10.97 18.66
C ASP A 172 1.38 -11.54 19.68
N LEU A 173 0.20 -11.94 19.23
CA LEU A 173 -0.85 -12.51 20.07
C LEU A 173 -0.73 -14.02 20.11
N SER A 174 -1.03 -14.61 21.28
CA SER A 174 -1.23 -16.06 21.43
C SER A 174 -2.43 -16.54 20.61
N GLU A 175 -2.52 -17.83 20.31
CA GLU A 175 -3.65 -18.41 19.56
C GLU A 175 -5.02 -18.10 20.19
N SER A 176 -5.11 -18.10 21.53
CA SER A 176 -6.35 -17.77 22.23
C SER A 176 -6.71 -16.30 22.09
N GLU A 177 -5.74 -15.41 22.15
CA GLU A 177 -5.95 -13.96 21.97
C GLU A 177 -6.32 -13.65 20.51
N GLN A 178 -5.64 -14.25 19.53
CA GLN A 178 -6.01 -14.12 18.12
C GLN A 178 -7.45 -14.54 17.88
N LYS A 179 -7.87 -15.67 18.46
CA LYS A 179 -9.25 -16.16 18.35
C LYS A 179 -10.26 -15.18 18.93
N ASN A 180 -9.97 -14.59 20.10
CA ASN A 180 -10.84 -13.62 20.74
C ASN A 180 -10.90 -12.32 19.93
N TYR A 181 -9.75 -11.85 19.44
CA TYR A 181 -9.67 -10.67 18.58
C TYR A 181 -10.49 -10.86 17.29
N LEU A 182 -10.28 -11.96 16.57
CA LEU A 182 -10.97 -12.25 15.32
C LEU A 182 -12.48 -12.45 15.51
N LYS A 183 -12.89 -13.05 16.64
CA LYS A 183 -14.31 -13.18 16.96
C LYS A 183 -14.96 -11.81 17.13
N ARG A 184 -14.35 -10.92 17.94
CA ARG A 184 -14.88 -9.58 18.16
C ARG A 184 -14.86 -8.75 16.88
N TYR A 185 -13.81 -8.87 16.09
CA TYR A 185 -13.70 -8.19 14.81
C TYR A 185 -14.80 -8.63 13.82
N LEU A 186 -15.13 -9.94 13.79
CA LEU A 186 -16.21 -10.46 12.97
C LEU A 186 -17.56 -9.88 13.40
N GLU A 187 -17.87 -9.85 14.70
CA GLU A 187 -19.10 -9.27 15.24
C GLU A 187 -19.28 -7.80 14.79
N LEU A 188 -18.22 -6.99 14.89
CA LEU A 188 -18.26 -5.60 14.46
C LEU A 188 -18.40 -5.45 12.93
N LEU A 189 -17.78 -6.33 12.15
CA LEU A 189 -17.96 -6.35 10.70
C LEU A 189 -19.42 -6.67 10.31
N GLU A 190 -20.06 -7.60 11.02
CA GLU A 190 -21.48 -7.96 10.80
C GLU A 190 -22.42 -6.77 11.09
N GLU A 191 -22.12 -5.97 12.10
CA GLU A 191 -22.86 -4.74 12.42
C GLU A 191 -22.65 -3.65 11.37
N GLN A 192 -21.42 -3.51 10.85
CA GLN A 192 -21.02 -2.39 9.99
C GLN A 192 -21.32 -2.62 8.50
N TYR A 193 -21.26 -3.85 8.03
CA TYR A 193 -21.44 -4.21 6.63
C TYR A 193 -22.72 -5.02 6.41
N PRO A 194 -23.85 -4.39 6.02
CA PRO A 194 -25.09 -5.10 5.77
C PRO A 194 -24.99 -5.98 4.52
N LEU A 195 -25.71 -7.09 4.54
CA LEU A 195 -25.91 -7.92 3.36
C LEU A 195 -26.77 -7.17 2.34
N GLN A 196 -26.39 -7.24 1.08
CA GLN A 196 -27.18 -6.79 -0.05
C GLN A 196 -28.32 -7.81 -0.33
N GLU A 197 -29.30 -7.44 -1.17
CA GLU A 197 -30.44 -8.32 -1.51
C GLU A 197 -30.03 -9.68 -2.07
N ASN A 198 -28.88 -9.75 -2.73
CA ASN A 198 -28.32 -11.00 -3.27
C ASN A 198 -27.44 -11.78 -2.27
N GLY A 199 -27.41 -11.35 -1.00
CA GLY A 199 -26.59 -11.97 0.04
C GLY A 199 -25.10 -11.65 0.01
N GLN A 200 -24.66 -10.78 -0.90
CA GLN A 200 -23.27 -10.32 -0.95
C GLN A 200 -23.04 -9.10 -0.06
N ILE A 201 -21.79 -8.82 0.24
CA ILE A 201 -21.35 -7.61 0.94
C ILE A 201 -20.55 -6.76 -0.04
N LEU A 202 -20.79 -5.44 -0.04
CA LEU A 202 -19.97 -4.51 -0.80
C LEU A 202 -18.93 -3.88 0.12
N LEU A 203 -17.68 -4.28 -0.09
CA LEU A 203 -16.53 -3.74 0.61
C LEU A 203 -15.94 -2.56 -0.18
N ALA A 204 -16.09 -1.35 0.35
CA ALA A 204 -15.45 -0.16 -0.22
C ALA A 204 -13.92 -0.24 -0.01
N PHE A 205 -13.18 0.02 -1.07
CA PHE A 205 -11.72 0.03 -1.04
C PHE A 205 -11.17 1.26 -1.81
N PRO A 206 -11.08 2.40 -1.12
CA PRO A 206 -10.55 3.62 -1.74
C PRO A 206 -9.04 3.51 -1.96
N ARG A 207 -8.61 4.04 -3.09
CA ARG A 207 -7.21 4.16 -3.50
C ARG A 207 -6.92 5.59 -3.91
N LEU A 208 -5.81 6.10 -3.45
CA LEU A 208 -5.25 7.39 -3.82
C LEU A 208 -4.22 7.19 -4.92
N PHE A 209 -4.31 8.02 -5.95
CA PHE A 209 -3.38 8.08 -7.07
C PHE A 209 -2.75 9.46 -7.15
N MET A 210 -1.48 9.52 -7.46
CA MET A 210 -0.72 10.75 -7.67
C MET A 210 0.22 10.57 -8.85
N VAL A 211 0.23 11.55 -9.73
CA VAL A 211 1.22 11.70 -10.79
C VAL A 211 1.83 13.08 -10.66
N ALA A 212 3.13 13.15 -10.51
CA ALA A 212 3.88 14.39 -10.35
C ALA A 212 5.03 14.43 -11.38
N GLN A 213 5.17 15.56 -12.10
CA GLN A 213 6.16 15.75 -13.17
C GLN A 213 6.85 17.09 -13.03
#